data_3b267415966265fc3d9231df28416feb
#
_entry.id   3b267415966265fc3d9231df28416feb
#
_cell.length_a   1.000
_cell.length_b   1.000
_cell.length_c   1.000
_cell.angle_alpha   90.00
_cell.angle_beta   90.00
_cell.angle_gamma   90.00
#
_symmetry.space_group_name_H-M   'P 1'
#
loop_
_entity.id
_entity.type
_entity.pdbx_description
1 polymer ?
#
loop_
_entity_poly.entity_id
_entity_poly.type
_entity_poly.pdbx_seq_one_letter_code
_entity_poly.pdbx_strand_id
1 'polypeptide(L)'
;MEIVYKGTMRIDGKPRMPGVELNGRHISFGDTVEGYAFPFVRWCNLLVGACCACVSAGWEEIDQAGFIFGKLVLIDNELFLCRSLKVGKKEGDPNEWDDILDELGEDDSIWHWDEQGFFGQEREMNVEGHLIPVLRGKASARTYIDEQRVLCSAVLGGLGFRPVLEPYGTPCPIAETLVGQKINLLIGDGLISGTLKDFNDYDLTLNVLPDSSPDIDSAWMIVSDNGDVIIDRSQIRLSCLVKEGLG
;
A
#
# COMPACT_ATOMS: atom_id res chain seq x y z
N MET A 1 -18.43 -11.65 8.34
CA MET A 1 -17.59 -10.82 7.43
C MET A 1 -18.03 -9.37 7.57
N GLU A 2 -17.10 -8.42 7.72
CA GLU A 2 -17.39 -6.98 7.88
C GLU A 2 -16.90 -6.23 6.62
N ILE A 3 -17.81 -5.49 5.96
CA ILE A 3 -17.45 -4.58 4.87
C ILE A 3 -17.26 -3.18 5.45
N VAL A 4 -16.11 -2.58 5.19
CA VAL A 4 -15.73 -1.24 5.64
C VAL A 4 -15.57 -0.36 4.40
N TYR A 5 -16.23 0.80 4.40
CA TYR A 5 -16.08 1.80 3.35
C TYR A 5 -15.05 2.84 3.80
N LYS A 6 -13.87 2.87 3.15
CA LYS A 6 -12.77 3.74 3.57
C LYS A 6 -11.92 4.22 2.40
N GLY A 7 -11.57 5.50 2.44
CA GLY A 7 -10.75 6.11 1.42
C GLY A 7 -11.45 6.22 0.06
N THR A 8 -10.84 6.94 -0.82
CA THR A 8 -11.32 7.14 -2.19
C THR A 8 -10.17 6.99 -3.17
N MET A 9 -10.37 6.13 -4.16
CA MET A 9 -9.47 6.07 -5.31
C MET A 9 -9.66 7.30 -6.18
N ARG A 10 -8.56 7.83 -6.69
CA ARG A 10 -8.54 8.98 -7.60
C ARG A 10 -7.74 8.63 -8.85
N ILE A 11 -8.26 9.04 -10.00
CA ILE A 11 -7.53 9.00 -11.27
C ILE A 11 -7.34 10.45 -11.74
N ASP A 12 -6.09 10.86 -11.94
CA ASP A 12 -5.71 12.24 -12.26
C ASP A 12 -6.28 13.23 -11.23
N GLY A 13 -6.21 12.88 -9.94
CA GLY A 13 -6.69 13.67 -8.81
C GLY A 13 -8.22 13.71 -8.64
N LYS A 14 -9.01 13.09 -9.53
CA LYS A 14 -10.47 13.09 -9.46
C LYS A 14 -11.01 11.82 -8.81
N PRO A 15 -11.94 11.89 -7.85
CA PRO A 15 -12.60 10.72 -7.27
C PRO A 15 -13.23 9.83 -8.34
N ARG A 16 -13.09 8.52 -8.17
CA ARG A 16 -13.65 7.51 -9.07
C ARG A 16 -14.27 6.36 -8.29
N MET A 17 -15.31 5.77 -8.87
CA MET A 17 -15.85 4.49 -8.41
C MET A 17 -14.86 3.36 -8.71
N PRO A 18 -14.88 2.26 -7.92
CA PRO A 18 -14.10 1.06 -8.23
C PRO A 18 -14.39 0.50 -9.62
N GLY A 19 -13.42 -0.23 -10.18
CA GLY A 19 -13.58 -0.94 -11.46
C GLY A 19 -13.47 -0.08 -12.71
N VAL A 20 -13.10 1.20 -12.59
CA VAL A 20 -12.89 2.05 -13.78
C VAL A 20 -11.58 1.70 -14.47
N GLU A 21 -11.52 1.92 -15.79
CA GLU A 21 -10.31 1.70 -16.57
C GLU A 21 -9.22 2.72 -16.23
N LEU A 22 -7.98 2.24 -16.03
CA LEU A 22 -6.83 3.11 -15.75
C LEU A 22 -6.24 3.72 -17.04
N ASN A 23 -5.92 2.89 -18.03
CA ASN A 23 -5.44 3.31 -19.36
C ASN A 23 -4.28 4.32 -19.31
N GLY A 24 -3.21 4.02 -18.57
CA GLY A 24 -2.01 4.86 -18.48
C GLY A 24 -2.17 6.15 -17.66
N ARG A 25 -3.27 6.31 -16.91
CA ARG A 25 -3.53 7.48 -16.08
C ARG A 25 -2.96 7.31 -14.68
N HIS A 26 -2.71 8.44 -14.00
CA HIS A 26 -2.17 8.43 -12.64
C HIS A 26 -3.24 8.02 -11.62
N ILE A 27 -2.92 6.99 -10.80
CA ILE A 27 -3.76 6.51 -9.70
C ILE A 27 -3.24 7.00 -8.35
N SER A 28 -4.14 7.34 -7.44
CA SER A 28 -3.83 7.63 -6.04
C SER A 28 -4.99 7.25 -5.11
N PHE A 29 -4.70 7.13 -3.82
CA PHE A 29 -5.69 6.97 -2.75
C PHE A 29 -5.58 8.14 -1.76
N GLY A 30 -6.70 8.50 -1.14
CA GLY A 30 -6.75 9.55 -0.14
C GLY A 30 -8.04 9.50 0.66
N ASP A 31 -8.36 10.59 1.37
CA ASP A 31 -9.51 10.69 2.24
C ASP A 31 -10.82 10.29 1.56
N THR A 32 -11.71 9.74 2.38
CA THR A 32 -13.04 9.30 1.96
C THR A 32 -13.86 10.47 1.43
N VAL A 33 -14.32 10.35 0.20
CA VAL A 33 -15.26 11.28 -0.43
C VAL A 33 -16.62 10.62 -0.47
N GLU A 34 -17.65 11.32 -0.02
CA GLU A 34 -19.02 10.82 -0.04
C GLU A 34 -19.44 10.37 -1.44
N GLY A 35 -20.03 9.18 -1.55
CA GLY A 35 -20.40 8.55 -2.81
C GLY A 35 -19.25 7.86 -3.56
N TYR A 36 -18.00 7.97 -3.09
CA TYR A 36 -16.82 7.35 -3.73
C TYR A 36 -15.98 6.52 -2.75
N ALA A 37 -16.50 6.22 -1.56
CA ALA A 37 -15.81 5.39 -0.58
C ALA A 37 -15.56 3.99 -1.13
N PHE A 38 -14.32 3.52 -1.00
CA PHE A 38 -13.93 2.22 -1.52
C PHE A 38 -14.35 1.09 -0.56
N PRO A 39 -14.94 -0.01 -1.05
CA PRO A 39 -15.35 -1.14 -0.22
C PRO A 39 -14.15 -2.04 0.09
N PHE A 40 -13.91 -2.27 1.37
CA PHE A 40 -12.93 -3.23 1.88
C PHE A 40 -13.60 -4.29 2.74
N VAL A 41 -13.06 -5.49 2.73
CA VAL A 41 -13.37 -6.55 3.69
C VAL A 41 -12.30 -6.54 4.77
N ARG A 42 -12.71 -6.56 6.04
CA ARG A 42 -11.76 -6.68 7.16
C ARG A 42 -11.31 -8.13 7.32
N TRP A 43 -10.01 -8.35 7.29
CA TRP A 43 -9.36 -9.62 7.60
C TRP A 43 -8.17 -9.38 8.51
N CYS A 44 -8.18 -9.97 9.70
CA CYS A 44 -7.19 -9.68 10.75
C CYS A 44 -7.06 -8.15 10.97
N ASN A 45 -5.86 -7.62 10.79
CA ASN A 45 -5.58 -6.18 10.85
C ASN A 45 -5.61 -5.48 9.49
N LEU A 46 -5.87 -6.21 8.40
CA LEU A 46 -5.88 -5.68 7.04
C LEU A 46 -7.29 -5.27 6.60
N LEU A 47 -7.34 -4.31 5.71
CA LEU A 47 -8.51 -4.01 4.90
C LEU A 47 -8.21 -4.44 3.46
N VAL A 48 -8.88 -5.47 2.99
CA VAL A 48 -8.67 -6.09 1.67
C VAL A 48 -9.74 -5.61 0.72
N GLY A 49 -9.37 -5.08 -0.43
CA GLY A 49 -10.31 -4.59 -1.42
C GLY A 49 -11.33 -5.65 -1.83
N ALA A 50 -12.62 -5.37 -1.66
CA ALA A 50 -13.69 -6.26 -2.09
C ALA A 50 -13.69 -6.47 -3.60
N CYS A 51 -13.22 -5.48 -4.37
CA CYS A 51 -13.10 -5.51 -5.82
C CYS A 51 -11.79 -4.86 -6.31
N CYS A 52 -11.54 -4.87 -7.61
CA CYS A 52 -10.45 -4.10 -8.18
C CYS A 52 -10.75 -2.60 -8.09
N ALA A 53 -9.77 -1.81 -7.66
CA ALA A 53 -9.87 -0.36 -7.64
C ALA A 53 -9.93 0.19 -9.08
N CYS A 54 -9.05 -0.30 -9.95
CA CYS A 54 -9.07 -0.01 -11.37
C CYS A 54 -8.83 -1.29 -12.16
N VAL A 55 -9.27 -1.28 -13.41
CA VAL A 55 -9.03 -2.34 -14.41
C VAL A 55 -8.37 -1.73 -15.65
N SER A 56 -8.06 -2.56 -16.64
CA SER A 56 -7.29 -2.13 -17.82
C SER A 56 -6.00 -1.42 -17.42
N ALA A 57 -5.27 -2.05 -16.49
CA ALA A 57 -4.00 -1.59 -15.96
C ALA A 57 -2.90 -2.61 -16.28
N GLY A 58 -1.66 -2.16 -16.38
CA GLY A 58 -0.48 -3.00 -16.40
C GLY A 58 0.14 -3.12 -15.00
N TRP A 59 0.79 -4.25 -14.73
CA TRP A 59 1.50 -4.43 -13.45
C TRP A 59 2.55 -3.33 -13.23
N GLU A 60 3.32 -2.98 -14.28
CA GLU A 60 4.33 -1.91 -14.21
C GLU A 60 3.73 -0.52 -13.96
N GLU A 61 2.53 -0.23 -14.46
CA GLU A 61 1.84 1.04 -14.16
C GLU A 61 1.53 1.17 -12.67
N ILE A 62 1.07 0.07 -12.07
CA ILE A 62 0.75 0.02 -10.63
C ILE A 62 2.03 0.05 -9.79
N ASP A 63 3.12 -0.60 -10.26
CA ASP A 63 4.44 -0.57 -9.62
C ASP A 63 5.06 0.84 -9.65
N GLN A 64 5.02 1.51 -10.78
CA GLN A 64 5.48 2.90 -10.93
C GLN A 64 4.69 3.87 -10.06
N ALA A 65 3.41 3.60 -9.83
CA ALA A 65 2.59 4.35 -8.88
C ALA A 65 2.91 4.01 -7.40
N GLY A 66 3.74 2.97 -7.16
CA GLY A 66 4.21 2.50 -5.85
C GLY A 66 3.28 1.51 -5.15
N PHE A 67 2.21 1.04 -5.81
CA PHE A 67 1.17 0.25 -5.14
C PHE A 67 1.38 -1.27 -5.21
N ILE A 68 2.35 -1.78 -5.95
CA ILE A 68 2.59 -3.24 -5.94
C ILE A 68 3.16 -3.66 -4.58
N PHE A 69 4.29 -3.10 -4.18
CA PHE A 69 4.96 -3.48 -2.93
C PHE A 69 4.56 -2.63 -1.73
N GLY A 70 3.97 -1.47 -1.96
CA GLY A 70 3.37 -0.62 -0.95
C GLY A 70 3.80 0.82 -1.00
N LYS A 71 2.81 1.70 -0.94
CA LYS A 71 2.93 3.15 -0.82
C LYS A 71 2.20 3.62 0.42
N LEU A 72 2.84 4.48 1.20
CA LEU A 72 2.17 5.10 2.32
C LEU A 72 1.09 6.06 1.84
N VAL A 73 -0.11 5.90 2.36
CA VAL A 73 -1.26 6.74 2.08
C VAL A 73 -1.91 7.20 3.37
N LEU A 74 -2.24 8.48 3.44
CA LEU A 74 -3.02 9.04 4.53
C LEU A 74 -4.49 9.03 4.10
N ILE A 75 -5.33 8.36 4.89
CA ILE A 75 -6.77 8.23 4.66
C ILE A 75 -7.50 8.55 5.97
N ASP A 76 -8.30 9.61 5.99
CA ASP A 76 -9.11 10.03 7.13
C ASP A 76 -8.28 10.14 8.43
N ASN A 77 -7.10 10.76 8.34
CA ASN A 77 -6.12 10.89 9.42
C ASN A 77 -5.54 9.56 9.97
N GLU A 78 -5.62 8.47 9.21
CA GLU A 78 -4.93 7.22 9.53
C GLU A 78 -3.91 6.89 8.44
N LEU A 79 -2.73 6.42 8.86
CA LEU A 79 -1.66 6.05 7.93
C LEU A 79 -1.74 4.56 7.59
N PHE A 80 -1.76 4.26 6.29
CA PHE A 80 -1.77 2.90 5.77
C PHE A 80 -0.64 2.68 4.78
N LEU A 81 -0.12 1.46 4.73
CA LEU A 81 0.61 0.96 3.58
C LEU A 81 -0.42 0.39 2.59
N CYS A 82 -0.63 1.07 1.46
CA CYS A 82 -1.50 0.59 0.40
C CYS A 82 -0.67 -0.22 -0.60
N ARG A 83 -1.01 -1.50 -0.78
CA ARG A 83 -0.26 -2.45 -1.60
C ARG A 83 -1.14 -3.46 -2.31
N SER A 84 -0.56 -4.24 -3.23
CA SER A 84 -1.20 -5.43 -3.76
C SER A 84 -1.17 -6.58 -2.75
N LEU A 85 -2.04 -7.58 -2.97
CA LEU A 85 -2.03 -8.84 -2.24
C LEU A 85 -0.79 -9.68 -2.57
N LYS A 86 -0.34 -10.48 -1.61
CA LYS A 86 0.54 -11.63 -1.86
C LYS A 86 -0.34 -12.81 -2.26
N VAL A 87 -0.13 -13.31 -3.47
CA VAL A 87 -1.00 -14.33 -4.07
C VAL A 87 -0.31 -15.68 -4.33
N GLY A 88 0.98 -15.79 -3.95
CA GLY A 88 1.81 -16.95 -4.30
C GLY A 88 2.14 -16.99 -5.79
N LYS A 89 2.99 -17.91 -6.22
CA LYS A 89 3.35 -18.08 -7.63
C LYS A 89 2.60 -19.22 -8.29
N LYS A 90 2.19 -20.20 -7.51
CA LYS A 90 1.50 -21.42 -7.97
C LYS A 90 0.61 -21.98 -6.87
N GLU A 91 -0.27 -22.88 -7.25
CA GLU A 91 -1.11 -23.63 -6.31
C GLU A 91 -0.26 -24.32 -5.21
N GLY A 92 -0.68 -24.12 -3.96
CA GLY A 92 -0.02 -24.65 -2.76
C GLY A 92 1.10 -23.77 -2.19
N ASP A 93 1.49 -22.67 -2.85
CA ASP A 93 2.37 -21.69 -2.24
C ASP A 93 1.61 -20.94 -1.13
N PRO A 94 2.18 -20.77 0.07
CA PRO A 94 1.58 -19.95 1.12
C PRO A 94 1.36 -18.50 0.63
N ASN A 95 0.14 -17.98 0.80
CA ASN A 95 -0.17 -16.62 0.34
C ASN A 95 -1.39 -16.02 1.06
N GLU A 96 -1.45 -14.70 1.11
CA GLU A 96 -2.53 -13.97 1.80
C GLU A 96 -3.91 -14.23 1.18
N TRP A 97 -3.98 -14.33 -0.15
CA TRP A 97 -5.28 -14.48 -0.81
C TRP A 97 -5.97 -15.78 -0.49
N ASP A 98 -5.25 -16.90 -0.55
CA ASP A 98 -5.82 -18.21 -0.21
C ASP A 98 -6.17 -18.30 1.29
N ASP A 99 -5.34 -17.72 2.18
CA ASP A 99 -5.64 -17.63 3.62
C ASP A 99 -6.93 -16.84 3.89
N ILE A 100 -7.14 -15.72 3.19
CA ILE A 100 -8.37 -14.92 3.26
C ILE A 100 -9.58 -15.74 2.81
N LEU A 101 -9.47 -16.45 1.68
CA LEU A 101 -10.56 -17.26 1.14
C LEU A 101 -10.89 -18.46 2.03
N ASP A 102 -9.87 -19.07 2.66
CA ASP A 102 -10.06 -20.18 3.62
C ASP A 102 -10.86 -19.74 4.85
N GLU A 103 -10.62 -18.51 5.33
CA GLU A 103 -11.31 -17.99 6.51
C GLU A 103 -12.68 -17.37 6.18
N LEU A 104 -12.78 -16.62 5.09
CA LEU A 104 -13.96 -15.80 4.78
C LEU A 104 -14.84 -16.34 3.66
N GLY A 105 -14.38 -17.39 2.94
CA GLY A 105 -15.11 -17.96 1.80
C GLY A 105 -14.87 -17.24 0.48
N GLU A 106 -15.43 -17.79 -0.60
CA GLU A 106 -15.17 -17.41 -1.99
C GLU A 106 -16.37 -16.73 -2.67
N ASP A 107 -17.29 -16.16 -1.92
CA ASP A 107 -18.54 -15.58 -2.45
C ASP A 107 -18.24 -14.41 -3.42
N ASP A 108 -18.59 -14.59 -4.69
CA ASP A 108 -18.37 -13.59 -5.72
C ASP A 108 -19.15 -12.30 -5.48
N SER A 109 -20.30 -12.36 -4.83
CA SER A 109 -21.06 -11.16 -4.46
C SER A 109 -20.29 -10.21 -3.54
N ILE A 110 -19.24 -10.73 -2.90
CA ILE A 110 -18.36 -9.99 -1.99
C ILE A 110 -17.03 -9.66 -2.66
N TRP A 111 -16.41 -10.67 -3.28
CA TRP A 111 -15.06 -10.56 -3.80
C TRP A 111 -14.97 -10.10 -5.25
N HIS A 112 -16.07 -10.12 -5.99
CA HIS A 112 -16.14 -9.69 -7.39
C HIS A 112 -14.97 -10.23 -8.23
N TRP A 113 -14.71 -11.55 -8.13
CA TRP A 113 -13.64 -12.23 -8.86
C TRP A 113 -14.08 -12.70 -10.24
N ASP A 114 -15.39 -12.83 -10.47
CA ASP A 114 -15.94 -13.19 -11.78
C ASP A 114 -15.69 -12.04 -12.78
N GLU A 115 -15.26 -12.40 -13.98
CA GLU A 115 -14.89 -11.47 -15.04
C GLU A 115 -13.70 -10.52 -14.75
N GLN A 116 -13.24 -10.43 -13.49
CA GLN A 116 -12.12 -9.57 -13.10
C GLN A 116 -10.96 -10.39 -12.54
N GLY A 117 -9.79 -10.23 -13.14
CA GLY A 117 -8.54 -10.70 -12.56
C GLY A 117 -7.78 -9.56 -11.89
N PHE A 118 -6.86 -9.89 -10.99
CA PHE A 118 -6.03 -8.89 -10.34
C PHE A 118 -4.58 -9.35 -10.21
N PHE A 119 -3.67 -8.36 -10.09
CA PHE A 119 -2.25 -8.58 -9.93
C PHE A 119 -1.89 -8.88 -8.48
N GLY A 120 -1.07 -9.92 -8.27
CA GLY A 120 -0.30 -10.10 -7.04
C GLY A 120 0.97 -9.25 -7.02
N GLN A 121 1.70 -9.33 -5.91
CA GLN A 121 3.05 -8.77 -5.80
C GLN A 121 4.06 -9.61 -6.60
N GLU A 122 3.76 -10.90 -6.79
CA GLU A 122 4.68 -11.87 -7.36
C GLU A 122 4.78 -11.73 -8.87
N ARG A 123 5.98 -12.08 -9.34
CA ARG A 123 6.30 -12.27 -10.76
C ARG A 123 6.98 -13.61 -10.95
N GLU A 124 6.83 -14.17 -12.12
CA GLU A 124 7.51 -15.39 -12.52
C GLU A 124 8.17 -15.25 -13.90
N MET A 125 9.03 -16.20 -14.23
CA MET A 125 9.63 -16.24 -15.57
C MET A 125 8.77 -17.13 -16.46
N ASN A 126 8.35 -16.61 -17.61
CA ASN A 126 7.68 -17.41 -18.61
C ASN A 126 8.68 -18.30 -19.37
N VAL A 127 8.16 -19.15 -20.26
CA VAL A 127 8.97 -20.08 -21.07
C VAL A 127 9.96 -19.39 -22.01
N GLU A 128 9.74 -18.12 -22.32
CA GLU A 128 10.59 -17.29 -23.18
C GLU A 128 11.64 -16.50 -22.39
N GLY A 129 11.64 -16.63 -21.05
CA GLY A 129 12.58 -15.93 -20.16
C GLY A 129 12.17 -14.48 -19.82
N HIS A 130 10.91 -14.11 -20.04
CA HIS A 130 10.40 -12.80 -19.66
C HIS A 130 9.70 -12.85 -18.28
N LEU A 131 9.81 -11.78 -17.52
CA LEU A 131 9.05 -11.60 -16.29
C LEU A 131 7.59 -11.29 -16.62
N ILE A 132 6.70 -12.09 -16.04
CA ILE A 132 5.25 -11.94 -16.13
C ILE A 132 4.65 -11.80 -14.71
N PRO A 133 3.56 -11.03 -14.54
CA PRO A 133 2.90 -10.92 -13.25
C PRO A 133 2.12 -12.18 -12.92
N VAL A 134 2.02 -12.52 -11.65
CA VAL A 134 1.08 -13.54 -11.18
C VAL A 134 -0.30 -12.93 -11.05
N LEU A 135 -1.29 -13.61 -11.62
CA LEU A 135 -2.67 -13.14 -11.76
C LEU A 135 -3.64 -14.11 -11.11
N ARG A 136 -4.67 -13.59 -10.42
CA ARG A 136 -5.74 -14.40 -9.80
C ARG A 136 -7.12 -13.92 -10.24
N GLY A 137 -8.12 -14.81 -10.16
CA GLY A 137 -9.52 -14.49 -10.44
C GLY A 137 -10.04 -14.97 -11.80
N LYS A 138 -11.06 -14.31 -12.34
CA LYS A 138 -11.81 -14.58 -13.58
C LYS A 138 -12.70 -15.82 -13.53
N ALA A 139 -12.13 -17.02 -13.46
CA ALA A 139 -12.89 -18.28 -13.52
C ALA A 139 -13.32 -18.79 -12.14
N SER A 140 -12.55 -18.50 -11.12
CA SER A 140 -12.87 -18.67 -9.70
C SER A 140 -11.96 -17.78 -8.88
N ALA A 141 -12.28 -17.56 -7.61
CA ALA A 141 -11.44 -16.79 -6.71
C ALA A 141 -10.00 -17.32 -6.64
N ARG A 142 -9.83 -18.65 -6.72
CA ARG A 142 -8.51 -19.30 -6.58
C ARG A 142 -7.78 -19.54 -7.89
N THR A 143 -8.40 -19.23 -9.04
CA THR A 143 -7.75 -19.49 -10.32
C THR A 143 -6.48 -18.65 -10.46
N TYR A 144 -5.36 -19.33 -10.78
CA TYR A 144 -4.19 -18.68 -11.38
C TYR A 144 -4.47 -18.51 -12.86
N ILE A 145 -4.43 -17.25 -13.32
CA ILE A 145 -4.69 -16.96 -14.73
C ILE A 145 -3.40 -17.24 -15.49
N ASP A 146 -3.42 -18.29 -16.33
CA ASP A 146 -2.26 -18.71 -17.16
C ASP A 146 -2.18 -17.83 -18.40
N GLU A 147 -1.59 -16.68 -18.25
CA GLU A 147 -1.37 -15.71 -19.32
C GLU A 147 0.12 -15.58 -19.62
N GLN A 148 0.75 -16.67 -20.07
CA GLN A 148 2.21 -16.76 -20.34
C GLN A 148 2.75 -15.66 -21.27
N ARG A 149 1.87 -14.93 -21.96
CA ARG A 149 2.22 -13.82 -22.87
C ARG A 149 1.98 -12.45 -22.29
N VAL A 150 1.40 -12.36 -21.10
CA VAL A 150 1.14 -11.07 -20.45
C VAL A 150 2.43 -10.58 -19.78
N LEU A 151 3.16 -9.73 -20.47
CA LEU A 151 4.30 -9.04 -19.87
C LEU A 151 3.83 -8.06 -18.80
N CYS A 152 4.70 -7.75 -17.84
CA CYS A 152 4.40 -6.78 -16.77
C CYS A 152 3.97 -5.40 -17.30
N SER A 153 4.45 -5.02 -18.49
CA SER A 153 4.07 -3.78 -19.18
C SER A 153 2.75 -3.85 -19.96
N ALA A 154 2.16 -5.06 -20.13
CA ALA A 154 0.94 -5.22 -20.89
C ALA A 154 -0.28 -4.70 -20.13
N VAL A 155 -1.14 -3.96 -20.81
CA VAL A 155 -2.45 -3.51 -20.32
C VAL A 155 -3.52 -4.42 -20.92
N LEU A 156 -4.23 -5.15 -20.07
CA LEU A 156 -5.29 -6.06 -20.50
C LEU A 156 -6.63 -5.69 -19.87
N GLY A 157 -7.69 -5.74 -20.66
CA GLY A 157 -9.06 -5.58 -20.18
C GLY A 157 -9.42 -6.62 -19.11
N GLY A 158 -10.12 -6.19 -18.06
CA GLY A 158 -10.53 -7.06 -16.97
C GLY A 158 -9.40 -7.51 -16.02
N LEU A 159 -8.16 -7.02 -16.18
CA LEU A 159 -7.09 -7.16 -15.21
C LEU A 159 -6.85 -5.84 -14.48
N GLY A 160 -6.66 -5.90 -13.18
CA GLY A 160 -6.59 -4.69 -12.39
C GLY A 160 -5.83 -4.80 -11.07
N PHE A 161 -5.91 -3.73 -10.31
CA PHE A 161 -5.30 -3.59 -9.00
C PHE A 161 -6.35 -3.79 -7.90
N ARG A 162 -6.14 -4.79 -7.04
CA ARG A 162 -6.91 -5.03 -5.82
C ARG A 162 -6.10 -4.54 -4.62
N PRO A 163 -6.49 -3.41 -3.99
CA PRO A 163 -5.72 -2.83 -2.91
C PRO A 163 -5.87 -3.59 -1.60
N VAL A 164 -4.79 -3.60 -0.82
CA VAL A 164 -4.80 -3.91 0.61
C VAL A 164 -4.35 -2.66 1.35
N LEU A 165 -5.06 -2.27 2.40
CA LEU A 165 -4.63 -1.26 3.35
C LEU A 165 -4.15 -1.96 4.62
N GLU A 166 -2.86 -1.89 4.86
CA GLU A 166 -2.20 -2.36 6.08
C GLU A 166 -1.99 -1.17 7.02
N PRO A 167 -2.59 -1.18 8.25
CA PRO A 167 -2.44 -0.06 9.18
C PRO A 167 -0.98 0.15 9.56
N TYR A 168 -0.44 1.32 9.26
CA TYR A 168 0.97 1.65 9.51
C TYR A 168 1.18 2.38 10.86
N GLY A 169 0.18 3.08 11.34
CA GLY A 169 0.24 3.78 12.60
C GLY A 169 -0.89 4.80 12.76
N THR A 170 -1.14 5.20 14.01
CA THR A 170 -2.06 6.29 14.32
C THR A 170 -1.27 7.59 14.41
N PRO A 171 -1.64 8.63 13.66
CA PRO A 171 -1.01 9.93 13.79
C PRO A 171 -1.06 10.44 15.23
N CYS A 172 0.03 11.00 15.68
CA CYS A 172 0.13 11.65 16.98
C CYS A 172 0.90 12.97 16.82
N PRO A 173 0.47 14.06 17.49
CA PRO A 173 1.23 15.29 17.49
C PRO A 173 2.55 15.09 18.25
N ILE A 174 3.62 15.72 17.79
CA ILE A 174 4.90 15.71 18.50
C ILE A 174 4.73 16.44 19.83
N ALA A 175 4.96 15.73 20.91
CA ALA A 175 4.80 16.20 22.28
C ALA A 175 5.86 15.55 23.20
N GLU A 176 6.04 16.09 24.39
CA GLU A 176 7.02 15.56 25.37
C GLU A 176 6.78 14.09 25.73
N THR A 177 5.53 13.63 25.66
CA THR A 177 5.18 12.23 25.91
C THR A 177 5.77 11.26 24.87
N LEU A 178 6.21 11.76 23.73
CA LEU A 178 6.86 10.97 22.69
C LEU A 178 8.38 10.90 22.82
N VAL A 179 8.99 11.71 23.67
CA VAL A 179 10.43 11.65 23.92
C VAL A 179 10.80 10.28 24.50
N GLY A 180 11.77 9.63 23.88
CA GLY A 180 12.16 8.25 24.19
C GLY A 180 11.33 7.17 23.47
N GLN A 181 10.27 7.54 22.75
CA GLN A 181 9.44 6.60 21.98
C GLN A 181 9.96 6.45 20.55
N LYS A 182 9.74 5.27 19.97
CA LYS A 182 9.94 5.05 18.54
C LYS A 182 8.80 5.69 17.75
N ILE A 183 9.14 6.59 16.85
CA ILE A 183 8.18 7.28 15.97
C ILE A 183 8.56 7.11 14.51
N ASN A 184 7.55 7.19 13.67
CA ASN A 184 7.67 7.33 12.22
C ASN A 184 7.31 8.76 11.83
N LEU A 185 8.12 9.35 10.97
CA LEU A 185 7.88 10.67 10.39
C LEU A 185 7.70 10.54 8.88
N LEU A 186 6.58 11.01 8.37
CA LEU A 186 6.36 11.17 6.94
C LEU A 186 6.85 12.55 6.51
N ILE A 187 7.84 12.58 5.61
CA ILE A 187 8.45 13.80 5.10
C ILE A 187 8.44 13.70 3.57
N GLY A 188 7.70 14.60 2.91
CA GLY A 188 7.43 14.42 1.49
C GLY A 188 6.72 13.07 1.25
N ASP A 189 7.31 12.22 0.41
CA ASP A 189 6.87 10.84 0.17
C ASP A 189 7.77 9.80 0.86
N GLY A 190 8.74 10.23 1.67
CA GLY A 190 9.67 9.39 2.41
C GLY A 190 9.25 9.18 3.87
N LEU A 191 9.67 8.05 4.43
CA LEU A 191 9.45 7.71 5.83
C LEU A 191 10.79 7.63 6.55
N ILE A 192 10.89 8.29 7.73
CA ILE A 192 12.01 8.19 8.63
C ILE A 192 11.53 7.58 9.95
N SER A 193 12.17 6.51 10.38
CA SER A 193 11.87 5.84 11.64
C SER A 193 13.01 6.02 12.63
N GLY A 194 12.69 6.37 13.86
CA GLY A 194 13.71 6.57 14.90
C GLY A 194 13.12 6.77 16.28
N THR A 195 13.98 6.84 17.27
CA THR A 195 13.60 7.23 18.63
C THR A 195 13.68 8.75 18.77
N LEU A 196 12.57 9.39 19.14
CA LEU A 196 12.55 10.83 19.40
C LEU A 196 13.40 11.13 20.64
N LYS A 197 14.44 11.94 20.48
CA LYS A 197 15.32 12.35 21.59
C LYS A 197 14.94 13.70 22.17
N ASP A 198 14.66 14.64 21.31
CA ASP A 198 14.36 16.02 21.69
C ASP A 198 13.59 16.72 20.55
N PHE A 199 12.91 17.80 20.87
CA PHE A 199 12.25 18.67 19.89
C PHE A 199 12.04 20.08 20.44
N ASN A 200 11.95 21.03 19.53
CA ASN A 200 11.56 22.42 19.82
C ASN A 200 10.55 22.90 18.76
N ASP A 201 10.28 24.18 18.68
CA ASP A 201 9.32 24.74 17.71
C ASP A 201 9.77 24.63 16.26
N TYR A 202 11.08 24.46 16.00
CA TYR A 202 11.68 24.46 14.67
C TYR A 202 12.17 23.08 14.23
N ASP A 203 12.79 22.36 15.17
CA ASP A 203 13.50 21.12 14.87
C ASP A 203 13.07 19.97 15.77
N LEU A 204 13.33 18.76 15.32
CA LEU A 204 13.32 17.57 16.15
C LEU A 204 14.59 16.73 15.93
N THR A 205 14.99 16.02 16.97
CA THR A 205 16.17 15.15 16.96
C THR A 205 15.74 13.70 17.09
N LEU A 206 16.12 12.88 16.11
CA LEU A 206 15.89 11.44 16.10
C LEU A 206 17.21 10.67 16.21
N ASN A 207 17.20 9.59 16.98
CA ASN A 207 18.13 8.49 16.81
C ASN A 207 17.53 7.52 15.77
N VAL A 208 18.04 7.58 14.54
CA VAL A 208 17.47 6.88 13.38
C VAL A 208 17.85 5.41 13.41
N LEU A 209 16.90 4.53 13.06
CA LEU A 209 17.16 3.10 12.92
C LEU A 209 18.02 2.83 11.66
N PRO A 210 18.98 1.87 11.72
CA PRO A 210 19.92 1.61 10.62
C PRO A 210 19.27 1.35 9.25
N ASP A 211 18.12 0.68 9.25
CA ASP A 211 17.41 0.29 8.03
C ASP A 211 16.50 1.41 7.44
N SER A 212 16.41 2.54 8.13
CA SER A 212 15.58 3.68 7.74
C SER A 212 16.40 4.93 7.43
N SER A 213 17.69 4.77 7.07
CA SER A 213 18.54 5.89 6.69
C SER A 213 18.00 6.53 5.41
N PRO A 214 17.45 7.74 5.49
CA PRO A 214 17.06 8.46 4.30
C PRO A 214 18.31 8.83 3.50
N ASP A 215 18.13 9.09 2.21
CA ASP A 215 19.14 9.70 1.37
C ASP A 215 19.45 11.10 1.93
N ILE A 216 20.64 11.23 2.60
CA ILE A 216 20.93 12.29 3.60
C ILE A 216 21.26 13.65 2.95
N ASP A 217 21.08 13.81 1.67
CA ASP A 217 21.49 15.04 0.94
C ASP A 217 20.36 16.06 0.79
N SER A 218 19.62 16.32 1.88
CA SER A 218 18.53 17.29 1.86
C SER A 218 18.79 18.47 2.80
N ALA A 219 18.52 19.68 2.34
CA ALA A 219 18.75 20.94 3.05
C ALA A 219 17.95 21.09 4.38
N TRP A 220 17.00 20.18 4.64
CA TRP A 220 16.10 20.18 5.81
C TRP A 220 16.49 19.14 6.88
N MET A 221 17.63 18.45 6.69
CA MET A 221 18.08 17.41 7.59
C MET A 221 19.59 17.50 7.79
N ILE A 222 20.03 17.39 9.03
CA ILE A 222 21.43 17.44 9.42
C ILE A 222 21.74 16.21 10.29
N VAL A 223 22.81 15.51 9.97
CA VAL A 223 23.34 14.45 10.83
C VAL A 223 24.36 15.07 11.77
N SER A 224 24.13 14.91 13.07
CA SER A 224 25.05 15.37 14.12
C SER A 224 26.25 14.43 14.29
N ASP A 225 27.29 14.87 14.97
CA ASP A 225 28.53 14.10 15.19
C ASP A 225 28.30 12.78 15.94
N ASN A 226 27.23 12.67 16.72
CA ASN A 226 26.85 11.46 17.44
C ASN A 226 25.92 10.52 16.65
N GLY A 227 25.64 10.83 15.38
CA GLY A 227 24.79 10.04 14.50
C GLY A 227 23.28 10.27 14.66
N ASP A 228 22.88 11.23 15.51
CA ASP A 228 21.48 11.64 15.57
C ASP A 228 21.13 12.53 14.37
N VAL A 229 19.88 12.46 13.92
CA VAL A 229 19.38 13.25 12.79
C VAL A 229 18.51 14.38 13.32
N ILE A 230 18.84 15.60 12.93
CA ILE A 230 18.06 16.81 13.22
C ILE A 230 17.24 17.13 11.99
N ILE A 231 15.93 17.29 12.16
CA ILE A 231 14.94 17.45 11.08
C ILE A 231 14.16 18.74 11.29
N ASP A 232 14.06 19.56 10.25
CA ASP A 232 13.18 20.74 10.23
C ASP A 232 11.71 20.31 10.32
N ARG A 233 11.04 20.73 11.39
CA ARG A 233 9.62 20.37 11.64
C ARG A 233 8.67 20.82 10.56
N SER A 234 8.97 21.89 9.84
CA SER A 234 8.13 22.38 8.75
C SER A 234 7.98 21.40 7.59
N GLN A 235 8.92 20.44 7.48
CA GLN A 235 8.93 19.42 6.45
C GLN A 235 8.12 18.16 6.84
N ILE A 236 7.74 18.04 8.10
CA ILE A 236 7.04 16.87 8.61
C ILE A 236 5.55 16.99 8.28
N ARG A 237 5.08 16.10 7.44
CA ARG A 237 3.65 16.01 7.09
C ARG A 237 2.84 15.27 8.13
N LEU A 238 3.46 14.30 8.79
CA LEU A 238 2.82 13.42 9.76
C LEU A 238 3.85 12.81 10.70
N SER A 239 3.50 12.66 11.96
CA SER A 239 4.19 11.79 12.92
C SER A 239 3.23 10.74 13.47
N CYS A 240 3.71 9.51 13.66
CA CYS A 240 2.95 8.44 14.27
C CYS A 240 3.85 7.56 15.16
N LEU A 241 3.27 6.99 16.22
CA LEU A 241 3.93 5.98 17.04
C LEU A 241 4.12 4.70 16.22
N VAL A 242 5.31 4.09 16.32
CA VAL A 242 5.55 2.75 15.80
C VAL A 242 4.73 1.77 16.64
N LYS A 243 3.82 1.01 16.01
CA LYS A 243 3.17 -0.11 16.69
C LYS A 243 4.19 -1.21 16.92
N GLU A 244 4.45 -1.53 18.19
CA GLU A 244 5.23 -2.73 18.54
C GLU A 244 4.39 -3.96 18.10
N GLY A 245 4.92 -4.78 17.21
CA GLY A 245 4.33 -6.06 16.85
C GLY A 245 4.10 -6.35 15.36
N LEU A 246 4.72 -5.60 14.45
CA LEU A 246 4.80 -5.98 13.04
C LEU A 246 6.27 -6.33 12.73
N GLY A 247 6.64 -7.56 13.07
CA GLY A 247 7.89 -8.22 12.71
C GLY A 247 7.59 -9.61 12.20
#